data_373a86e085b5f4989bbd5135eddbd98a
#
_entry.id   373a86e085b5f4989bbd5135eddbd98a
#
_cell.length_a   1.000
_cell.length_b   1.000
_cell.length_c   1.000
_cell.angle_alpha   90.00
_cell.angle_beta   90.00
_cell.angle_gamma   90.00
#
_symmetry.space_group_name_H-M   'P 1'
#
loop_
_entity.id
_entity.type
_entity.pdbx_description
1 polymer ?
#
loop_
_entity_poly.entity_id
_entity_poly.type
_entity_poly.pdbx_seq_one_letter_code
_entity_poly.pdbx_strand_id
1 'polypeptide(L)'
;MLESDFDAIAEICARVYPAETPYTHAELREHMTRFPQGQVVAEYAPAGSTNATVAGVHFTLRLMFKDFHIDDSWDVLTANDTFSDDNPQGHTLYGADIMVSPDHQHHGLAHALTDAARAIVMNEALRRMVGGSRLPGYGAVAARMSAEEYVAAVRTGTMIDPVLTAHLKDGWAVVRPIQGYLQHDPDSAGWAAVIQWVNPECPPPPELELH
;
A
#
# COMPACT_ATOMS: atom_id res chain seq x y z
N MET A 1 9.75 -6.91 -10.45
CA MET A 1 8.72 -7.37 -11.40
C MET A 1 9.32 -7.54 -12.79
N LEU A 2 8.88 -8.58 -13.52
CA LEU A 2 9.25 -8.88 -14.90
C LEU A 2 7.96 -9.06 -15.72
N GLU A 3 8.03 -8.99 -17.05
CA GLU A 3 6.84 -9.23 -17.89
C GLU A 3 6.27 -10.67 -17.74
N SER A 4 7.13 -11.63 -17.39
CA SER A 4 6.71 -13.00 -17.09
C SER A 4 5.80 -13.12 -15.85
N ASP A 5 5.73 -12.09 -15.01
CA ASP A 5 4.96 -12.11 -13.76
C ASP A 5 3.53 -11.59 -13.97
N PHE A 6 3.25 -10.96 -15.12
CA PHE A 6 2.01 -10.19 -15.34
C PHE A 6 0.74 -11.04 -15.23
N ASP A 7 0.72 -12.24 -15.82
CA ASP A 7 -0.44 -13.12 -15.75
C ASP A 7 -0.75 -13.52 -14.28
N ALA A 8 0.30 -13.86 -13.52
CA ALA A 8 0.16 -14.23 -12.12
C ALA A 8 -0.30 -13.04 -11.26
N ILE A 9 0.20 -11.82 -11.55
CA ILE A 9 -0.23 -10.60 -10.85
C ILE A 9 -1.71 -10.31 -11.14
N ALA A 10 -2.15 -10.40 -12.40
CA ALA A 10 -3.54 -10.22 -12.78
C ALA A 10 -4.47 -11.25 -12.10
N GLU A 11 -4.02 -12.52 -11.99
CA GLU A 11 -4.76 -13.56 -11.27
C GLU A 11 -4.85 -13.23 -9.76
N ILE A 12 -3.76 -12.80 -9.14
CA ILE A 12 -3.76 -12.39 -7.72
C ILE A 12 -4.74 -11.23 -7.52
N CYS A 13 -4.71 -10.20 -8.38
CA CYS A 13 -5.62 -9.06 -8.31
C CYS A 13 -7.08 -9.50 -8.37
N ALA A 14 -7.45 -10.33 -9.35
CA ALA A 14 -8.81 -10.85 -9.50
C ALA A 14 -9.32 -11.62 -8.27
N ARG A 15 -8.41 -12.25 -7.52
CA ARG A 15 -8.74 -13.02 -6.33
C ARG A 15 -8.78 -12.17 -5.06
N VAL A 16 -7.93 -11.14 -4.98
CA VAL A 16 -7.89 -10.22 -3.83
C VAL A 16 -9.02 -9.18 -3.94
N TYR A 17 -9.30 -8.70 -5.15
CA TYR A 17 -10.31 -7.69 -5.45
C TYR A 17 -11.32 -8.17 -6.48
N PRO A 18 -12.21 -9.12 -6.13
CA PRO A 18 -13.11 -9.77 -7.11
C PRO A 18 -14.16 -8.83 -7.72
N ALA A 19 -14.35 -7.63 -7.17
CA ALA A 19 -15.24 -6.60 -7.72
C ALA A 19 -14.53 -5.59 -8.65
N GLU A 20 -13.22 -5.67 -8.76
CA GLU A 20 -12.40 -4.76 -9.56
C GLU A 20 -11.93 -5.42 -10.86
N THR A 21 -11.58 -4.60 -11.84
CA THR A 21 -10.94 -5.10 -13.07
C THR A 21 -9.47 -5.44 -12.76
N PRO A 22 -9.01 -6.66 -13.04
CA PRO A 22 -7.60 -7.00 -12.84
C PRO A 22 -6.67 -6.14 -13.71
N TYR A 23 -5.47 -5.91 -13.21
CA TYR A 23 -4.42 -5.22 -13.96
C TYR A 23 -4.20 -5.81 -15.34
N THR A 24 -4.18 -4.97 -16.35
CA THR A 24 -3.79 -5.35 -17.71
C THR A 24 -2.26 -5.36 -17.87
N HIS A 25 -1.76 -6.10 -18.84
CA HIS A 25 -0.32 -6.07 -19.19
C HIS A 25 0.18 -4.68 -19.59
N ALA A 26 -0.72 -3.83 -20.12
CA ALA A 26 -0.36 -2.46 -20.50
C ALA A 26 -0.13 -1.59 -19.26
N GLU A 27 -0.99 -1.67 -18.26
CA GLU A 27 -0.85 -0.96 -16.98
C GLU A 27 0.40 -1.42 -16.22
N LEU A 28 0.60 -2.73 -16.08
CA LEU A 28 1.78 -3.28 -15.41
C LEU A 28 3.09 -2.87 -16.11
N ARG A 29 3.08 -2.77 -17.45
CA ARG A 29 4.23 -2.27 -18.21
C ARG A 29 4.46 -0.78 -17.99
N GLU A 30 3.38 0.01 -17.87
CA GLU A 30 3.48 1.43 -17.54
C GLU A 30 4.11 1.63 -16.16
N HIS A 31 3.62 0.95 -15.12
CA HIS A 31 4.21 0.98 -13.77
C HIS A 31 5.70 0.63 -13.80
N MET A 32 6.05 -0.46 -14.49
CA MET A 32 7.43 -0.92 -14.63
C MET A 32 8.31 0.07 -15.37
N THR A 33 7.76 0.81 -16.33
CA THR A 33 8.49 1.84 -17.10
C THR A 33 8.72 3.09 -16.26
N ARG A 34 7.76 3.50 -15.43
CA ARG A 34 7.86 4.68 -14.58
C ARG A 34 8.88 4.51 -13.46
N PHE A 35 8.76 3.44 -12.71
CA PHE A 35 9.64 3.17 -11.58
C PHE A 35 9.89 1.66 -11.44
N PRO A 36 10.83 1.08 -12.22
CA PRO A 36 11.07 -0.37 -12.24
C PRO A 36 11.40 -0.95 -10.86
N GLN A 37 12.22 -0.24 -10.06
CA GLN A 37 12.65 -0.70 -8.74
C GLN A 37 11.50 -0.68 -7.71
N GLY A 38 10.50 0.16 -7.94
CA GLY A 38 9.32 0.31 -7.08
C GLY A 38 8.27 -0.79 -7.26
N GLN A 39 8.39 -1.63 -8.29
CA GLN A 39 7.44 -2.70 -8.58
C GLN A 39 8.00 -4.02 -8.04
N VAL A 40 7.71 -4.30 -6.77
CA VAL A 40 8.27 -5.45 -6.04
C VAL A 40 7.37 -6.66 -6.17
N VAL A 41 7.95 -7.83 -6.44
CA VAL A 41 7.25 -9.11 -6.49
C VAL A 41 7.82 -10.04 -5.42
N ALA A 42 6.95 -10.73 -4.71
CA ALA A 42 7.30 -11.81 -3.82
C ALA A 42 7.03 -13.17 -4.49
N GLU A 43 8.04 -14.00 -4.54
CA GLU A 43 7.91 -15.38 -4.99
C GLU A 43 7.87 -16.33 -3.78
N TYR A 44 7.08 -17.37 -3.88
CA TYR A 44 7.00 -18.43 -2.87
C TYR A 44 7.41 -19.76 -3.47
N ALA A 45 8.33 -20.44 -2.80
CA ALA A 45 8.72 -21.80 -3.10
C ALA A 45 8.43 -22.70 -1.88
N PRO A 46 7.67 -23.80 -2.03
CA PRO A 46 7.52 -24.78 -0.97
C PRO A 46 8.88 -25.35 -0.51
N ALA A 47 8.98 -25.74 0.75
CA ALA A 47 10.21 -26.29 1.29
C ALA A 47 10.69 -27.50 0.46
N GLY A 48 11.96 -27.45 0.00
CA GLY A 48 12.56 -28.47 -0.85
C GLY A 48 12.24 -28.37 -2.34
N SER A 49 11.45 -27.37 -2.76
CA SER A 49 11.20 -27.08 -4.19
C SER A 49 12.13 -25.96 -4.69
N THR A 50 12.56 -26.10 -5.95
CA THR A 50 13.23 -25.02 -6.69
C THR A 50 12.25 -24.23 -7.55
N ASN A 51 10.99 -24.65 -7.62
CA ASN A 51 9.97 -23.97 -8.40
C ASN A 51 9.31 -22.92 -7.53
N ALA A 52 9.67 -21.67 -7.74
CA ALA A 52 9.02 -20.53 -7.15
C ALA A 52 7.86 -20.04 -8.04
N THR A 53 6.81 -19.54 -7.42
CA THR A 53 5.67 -18.91 -8.10
C THR A 53 5.43 -17.53 -7.53
N VAL A 54 4.97 -16.59 -8.34
CA VAL A 54 4.55 -15.26 -7.88
C VAL A 54 3.42 -15.44 -6.85
N ALA A 55 3.61 -14.90 -5.67
CA ALA A 55 2.69 -15.05 -4.55
C ALA A 55 2.22 -13.71 -3.96
N GLY A 56 2.84 -12.61 -4.36
CA GLY A 56 2.43 -11.27 -3.95
C GLY A 56 3.17 -10.19 -4.72
N VAL A 57 2.64 -8.98 -4.64
CA VAL A 57 3.20 -7.80 -5.30
C VAL A 57 2.98 -6.56 -4.44
N HIS A 58 3.88 -5.60 -4.52
CA HIS A 58 3.75 -4.28 -3.95
C HIS A 58 4.11 -3.25 -5.02
N PHE A 59 3.13 -2.44 -5.40
CA PHE A 59 3.29 -1.34 -6.35
C PHE A 59 3.56 -0.05 -5.60
N THR A 60 4.60 0.67 -6.02
CA THR A 60 4.98 1.94 -5.40
C THR A 60 5.36 2.97 -6.46
N LEU A 61 5.25 4.24 -6.09
CA LEU A 61 5.73 5.38 -6.86
C LEU A 61 6.32 6.44 -5.93
N ARG A 62 7.13 7.35 -6.48
CA ARG A 62 7.74 8.44 -5.71
C ARG A 62 6.92 9.71 -5.86
N LEU A 63 6.53 10.30 -4.74
CA LEU A 63 5.73 11.53 -4.73
C LEU A 63 6.48 12.69 -4.06
N MET A 64 6.20 13.89 -4.57
CA MET A 64 6.57 15.15 -3.95
C MET A 64 5.33 15.67 -3.23
N PHE A 65 5.18 15.40 -1.93
CA PHE A 65 3.96 15.69 -1.16
C PHE A 65 3.59 17.18 -1.05
N LYS A 66 4.44 18.12 -1.48
CA LYS A 66 4.02 19.51 -1.65
C LYS A 66 3.03 19.71 -2.83
N ASP A 67 2.99 18.76 -3.76
CA ASP A 67 2.14 18.79 -4.96
C ASP A 67 0.81 18.05 -4.73
N PHE A 68 0.63 17.43 -3.55
CA PHE A 68 -0.53 16.64 -3.16
C PHE A 68 -1.04 17.05 -1.78
N HIS A 69 -2.33 16.78 -1.51
CA HIS A 69 -2.89 16.88 -0.18
C HIS A 69 -2.94 15.51 0.51
N ILE A 70 -2.81 15.51 1.82
CA ILE A 70 -2.88 14.25 2.59
C ILE A 70 -4.26 13.56 2.46
N ASP A 71 -5.30 14.33 2.10
CA ASP A 71 -6.67 13.86 1.90
C ASP A 71 -6.98 13.45 0.45
N ASP A 72 -5.99 13.52 -0.44
CA ASP A 72 -6.20 13.10 -1.82
C ASP A 72 -6.55 11.61 -1.90
N SER A 73 -7.44 11.28 -2.83
CA SER A 73 -7.86 9.91 -3.07
C SER A 73 -6.72 9.09 -3.70
N TRP A 74 -6.87 7.77 -3.65
CA TRP A 74 -5.96 6.86 -4.34
C TRP A 74 -5.83 7.19 -5.83
N ASP A 75 -6.96 7.50 -6.51
CA ASP A 75 -6.98 7.87 -7.92
C ASP A 75 -6.11 9.11 -8.20
N VAL A 76 -6.17 10.11 -7.32
CA VAL A 76 -5.35 11.32 -7.46
C VAL A 76 -3.86 10.99 -7.25
N LEU A 77 -3.54 10.26 -6.17
CA LEU A 77 -2.15 9.95 -5.82
C LEU A 77 -1.46 9.00 -6.81
N THR A 78 -2.24 8.21 -7.55
CA THR A 78 -1.72 7.27 -8.56
C THR A 78 -1.91 7.77 -10.00
N ALA A 79 -2.47 8.96 -10.18
CA ALA A 79 -2.88 9.49 -11.48
C ALA A 79 -3.81 8.52 -12.24
N ASN A 80 -4.85 8.02 -11.54
CA ASN A 80 -5.76 6.99 -12.03
C ASN A 80 -5.02 5.71 -12.44
N ASP A 81 -4.17 5.22 -11.56
CA ASP A 81 -3.39 3.98 -11.71
C ASP A 81 -2.34 3.99 -12.84
N THR A 82 -2.09 5.13 -13.47
CA THR A 82 -1.05 5.23 -14.52
C THR A 82 0.35 5.45 -13.97
N PHE A 83 0.45 5.86 -12.70
CA PHE A 83 1.69 6.29 -12.05
C PHE A 83 2.45 7.39 -12.83
N SER A 84 1.71 8.15 -13.67
CA SER A 84 2.32 9.22 -14.49
C SER A 84 2.95 10.31 -13.66
N ASP A 85 2.56 10.44 -12.40
CA ASP A 85 3.05 11.43 -11.44
C ASP A 85 4.25 10.91 -10.63
N ASP A 86 4.82 9.73 -10.95
CA ASP A 86 6.09 9.30 -10.36
C ASP A 86 7.16 10.38 -10.60
N ASN A 87 7.69 10.89 -9.51
CA ASN A 87 8.66 11.97 -9.54
C ASN A 87 10.00 11.49 -8.99
N PRO A 88 11.05 11.35 -9.85
CA PRO A 88 12.39 10.98 -9.40
C PRO A 88 13.00 11.91 -8.35
N GLN A 89 12.47 13.13 -8.18
CA GLN A 89 12.87 14.07 -7.14
C GLN A 89 11.94 14.03 -5.92
N GLY A 90 10.98 13.09 -5.92
CA GLY A 90 10.06 12.87 -4.81
C GLY A 90 10.80 12.47 -3.54
N HIS A 91 10.26 12.87 -2.39
CA HIS A 91 10.84 12.55 -1.08
C HIS A 91 10.11 11.42 -0.36
N THR A 92 9.00 10.97 -0.93
CA THR A 92 8.11 9.99 -0.31
C THR A 92 7.89 8.83 -1.26
N LEU A 93 8.11 7.60 -0.79
CA LEU A 93 7.61 6.42 -1.47
C LEU A 93 6.14 6.24 -1.10
N TYR A 94 5.27 6.28 -2.09
CA TYR A 94 3.85 6.00 -1.89
C TYR A 94 3.58 4.54 -2.22
N GLY A 95 3.07 3.79 -1.25
CA GLY A 95 2.59 2.42 -1.43
C GLY A 95 1.18 2.45 -2.00
N ALA A 96 1.07 2.22 -3.31
CA ALA A 96 -0.20 2.30 -4.01
C ALA A 96 -1.05 1.05 -3.78
N ASP A 97 -0.46 -0.14 -3.89
CA ASP A 97 -1.17 -1.39 -3.66
C ASP A 97 -0.23 -2.48 -3.17
N ILE A 98 -0.69 -3.31 -2.25
CA ILE A 98 0.01 -4.49 -1.76
C ILE A 98 -0.95 -5.67 -1.76
N MET A 99 -0.66 -6.67 -2.57
CA MET A 99 -1.47 -7.87 -2.71
C MET A 99 -0.67 -9.12 -2.38
N VAL A 100 -1.29 -10.04 -1.65
CA VAL A 100 -0.77 -11.39 -1.41
C VAL A 100 -1.83 -12.39 -1.81
N SER A 101 -1.44 -13.35 -2.64
CA SER A 101 -2.33 -14.45 -3.07
C SER A 101 -3.00 -15.10 -1.86
N PRO A 102 -4.34 -15.30 -1.90
CA PRO A 102 -5.06 -15.94 -0.80
C PRO A 102 -4.47 -17.28 -0.36
N ASP A 103 -3.87 -18.04 -1.28
CA ASP A 103 -3.25 -19.33 -0.97
C ASP A 103 -1.92 -19.20 -0.21
N HIS A 104 -1.33 -18.00 -0.20
CA HIS A 104 -0.01 -17.74 0.39
C HIS A 104 -0.08 -16.71 1.52
N GLN A 105 -1.27 -16.37 2.01
CA GLN A 105 -1.43 -15.56 3.21
C GLN A 105 -0.85 -16.26 4.45
N HIS A 106 -0.53 -15.49 5.49
CA HIS A 106 0.08 -15.97 6.75
C HIS A 106 1.49 -16.58 6.62
N HIS A 107 2.15 -16.43 5.46
CA HIS A 107 3.56 -16.81 5.25
C HIS A 107 4.55 -15.64 5.39
N GLY A 108 4.10 -14.48 5.89
CA GLY A 108 4.94 -13.30 6.08
C GLY A 108 5.23 -12.50 4.80
N LEU A 109 4.59 -12.83 3.67
CA LEU A 109 4.87 -12.19 2.39
C LEU A 109 4.56 -10.69 2.36
N ALA A 110 3.46 -10.25 2.99
CA ALA A 110 3.15 -8.82 3.08
C ALA A 110 4.25 -8.06 3.84
N HIS A 111 4.78 -8.64 4.93
CA HIS A 111 5.91 -8.07 5.66
C HIS A 111 7.17 -8.02 4.78
N ALA A 112 7.50 -9.09 4.08
CA ALA A 112 8.66 -9.13 3.18
C ALA A 112 8.54 -8.09 2.04
N LEU A 113 7.36 -7.90 1.46
CA LEU A 113 7.08 -6.88 0.44
C LEU A 113 7.24 -5.45 1.02
N THR A 114 6.75 -5.23 2.24
CA THR A 114 6.92 -3.95 2.94
C THR A 114 8.40 -3.68 3.25
N ASP A 115 9.16 -4.68 3.70
CA ASP A 115 10.59 -4.52 3.98
C ASP A 115 11.39 -4.25 2.71
N ALA A 116 11.03 -4.86 1.59
CA ALA A 116 11.63 -4.53 0.29
C ALA A 116 11.35 -3.06 -0.11
N ALA A 117 10.14 -2.56 0.13
CA ALA A 117 9.81 -1.15 -0.11
C ALA A 117 10.57 -0.22 0.85
N ARG A 118 10.73 -0.59 2.12
CA ARG A 118 11.60 0.15 3.07
C ARG A 118 13.06 0.20 2.60
N ALA A 119 13.56 -0.91 2.06
CA ALA A 119 14.91 -0.93 1.49
C ALA A 119 15.05 0.05 0.31
N ILE A 120 14.02 0.23 -0.52
CA ILE A 120 14.01 1.26 -1.56
C ILE A 120 14.11 2.64 -0.93
N VAL A 121 13.30 2.93 0.11
CA VAL A 121 13.34 4.22 0.84
C VAL A 121 14.73 4.51 1.38
N MET A 122 15.38 3.51 1.98
CA MET A 122 16.73 3.65 2.51
C MET A 122 17.76 3.88 1.40
N ASN A 123 17.74 3.06 0.34
CA ASN A 123 18.70 3.10 -0.75
C ASN A 123 18.62 4.39 -1.59
N GLU A 124 17.42 4.92 -1.79
CA GLU A 124 17.19 6.17 -2.52
C GLU A 124 17.20 7.40 -1.60
N ALA A 125 17.51 7.24 -0.31
CA ALA A 125 17.50 8.30 0.70
C ALA A 125 16.19 9.10 0.74
N LEU A 126 15.06 8.42 0.49
CA LEU A 126 13.74 9.03 0.64
C LEU A 126 13.44 9.26 2.12
N ARG A 127 12.56 10.20 2.42
CA ARG A 127 12.26 10.62 3.79
C ARG A 127 11.34 9.65 4.52
N ARG A 128 10.43 8.98 3.78
CA ARG A 128 9.40 8.13 4.35
C ARG A 128 8.74 7.26 3.29
N MET A 129 7.94 6.31 3.77
CA MET A 129 6.90 5.63 3.00
C MET A 129 5.53 6.05 3.53
N VAL A 130 4.57 6.26 2.64
CA VAL A 130 3.18 6.62 2.96
C VAL A 130 2.25 5.69 2.21
N GLY A 131 1.09 5.39 2.76
CA GLY A 131 0.03 4.64 2.09
C GLY A 131 -1.32 4.86 2.76
N GLY A 132 -2.37 4.41 2.11
CA GLY A 132 -3.72 4.39 2.65
C GLY A 132 -4.08 3.00 3.16
N SER A 133 -4.18 2.82 4.48
CA SER A 133 -4.68 1.58 5.05
C SER A 133 -6.20 1.57 5.00
N ARG A 134 -6.79 0.69 4.20
CA ARG A 134 -8.24 0.43 4.23
C ARG A 134 -8.69 0.08 5.65
N LEU A 135 -9.97 0.31 5.94
CA LEU A 135 -10.60 0.03 7.24
C LEU A 135 -11.78 -0.94 7.08
N PRO A 136 -11.58 -2.18 6.55
CA PRO A 136 -12.69 -3.05 6.18
C PRO A 136 -13.58 -3.49 7.36
N GLY A 137 -13.15 -3.31 8.60
CA GLY A 137 -13.99 -3.51 9.78
C GLY A 137 -14.86 -2.30 10.14
N TYR A 138 -14.59 -1.11 9.58
CA TYR A 138 -15.28 0.12 9.96
C TYR A 138 -16.73 0.16 9.47
N GLY A 139 -17.01 -0.32 8.25
CA GLY A 139 -18.36 -0.30 7.69
C GLY A 139 -19.43 -0.94 8.60
N ALA A 140 -19.05 -1.97 9.34
CA ALA A 140 -19.97 -2.65 10.28
C ALA A 140 -20.32 -1.80 11.52
N VAL A 141 -19.56 -0.76 11.82
CA VAL A 141 -19.72 0.08 13.04
C VAL A 141 -19.93 1.56 12.73
N ALA A 142 -19.83 1.99 11.49
CA ALA A 142 -19.88 3.39 11.06
C ALA A 142 -21.17 4.14 11.52
N ALA A 143 -22.28 3.42 11.72
CA ALA A 143 -23.52 4.02 12.25
C ALA A 143 -23.45 4.39 13.76
N ARG A 144 -22.42 3.94 14.48
CA ARG A 144 -22.31 4.06 15.95
C ARG A 144 -21.00 4.66 16.44
N MET A 145 -20.01 4.81 15.54
CA MET A 145 -18.66 5.23 15.89
C MET A 145 -18.09 6.03 14.73
N SER A 146 -17.39 7.13 15.01
CA SER A 146 -16.67 7.87 13.98
C SER A 146 -15.41 7.11 13.50
N ALA A 147 -14.88 7.47 12.35
CA ALA A 147 -13.65 6.85 11.83
C ALA A 147 -12.44 7.14 12.75
N GLU A 148 -12.40 8.33 13.36
CA GLU A 148 -11.38 8.72 14.34
C GLU A 148 -11.43 7.82 15.59
N GLU A 149 -12.64 7.61 16.13
CA GLU A 149 -12.85 6.72 17.28
C GLU A 149 -12.47 5.28 16.95
N TYR A 150 -12.86 4.80 15.74
CA TYR A 150 -12.50 3.47 15.27
C TYR A 150 -10.99 3.28 15.16
N VAL A 151 -10.31 4.19 14.46
CA VAL A 151 -8.85 4.16 14.32
C VAL A 151 -8.15 4.24 15.68
N ALA A 152 -8.63 5.08 16.60
CA ALA A 152 -8.08 5.16 17.95
C ALA A 152 -8.27 3.83 18.72
N ALA A 153 -9.43 3.19 18.59
CA ALA A 153 -9.70 1.88 19.21
C ALA A 153 -8.80 0.76 18.64
N VAL A 154 -8.53 0.77 17.33
CA VAL A 154 -7.60 -0.18 16.71
C VAL A 154 -6.16 0.08 17.17
N ARG A 155 -5.73 1.34 17.22
CA ARG A 155 -4.39 1.72 17.71
C ARG A 155 -4.13 1.31 19.17
N THR A 156 -5.15 1.37 20.02
CA THR A 156 -5.04 0.94 21.43
C THR A 156 -5.24 -0.56 21.63
N GLY A 157 -5.58 -1.30 20.56
CA GLY A 157 -5.86 -2.73 20.63
C GLY A 157 -7.23 -3.08 21.22
N THR A 158 -8.11 -2.09 21.44
CA THR A 158 -9.47 -2.29 21.92
C THR A 158 -10.36 -2.90 20.83
N MET A 159 -10.04 -2.61 19.56
CA MET A 159 -10.66 -3.22 18.39
C MET A 159 -9.57 -3.80 17.47
N ILE A 160 -9.98 -4.73 16.62
CA ILE A 160 -9.11 -5.33 15.59
C ILE A 160 -9.71 -5.00 14.24
N ASP A 161 -8.89 -4.40 13.37
CA ASP A 161 -9.15 -4.25 11.96
C ASP A 161 -8.19 -5.16 11.18
N PRO A 162 -8.65 -5.96 10.22
CA PRO A 162 -7.78 -6.94 9.54
C PRO A 162 -6.59 -6.30 8.79
N VAL A 163 -6.76 -5.08 8.27
CA VAL A 163 -5.73 -4.40 7.50
C VAL A 163 -4.92 -3.44 8.38
N LEU A 164 -5.57 -2.49 9.06
CA LEU A 164 -4.88 -1.51 9.89
C LEU A 164 -4.09 -2.16 11.03
N THR A 165 -4.65 -3.21 11.68
CA THR A 165 -3.92 -3.92 12.75
C THR A 165 -2.65 -4.58 12.22
N ALA A 166 -2.66 -5.11 10.99
CA ALA A 166 -1.46 -5.69 10.38
C ALA A 166 -0.40 -4.62 10.13
N HIS A 167 -0.78 -3.46 9.57
CA HIS A 167 0.14 -2.34 9.38
C HIS A 167 0.76 -1.84 10.69
N LEU A 168 -0.06 -1.67 11.74
CA LEU A 168 0.44 -1.24 13.04
C LEU A 168 1.46 -2.24 13.64
N LYS A 169 1.21 -3.55 13.52
CA LYS A 169 2.15 -4.60 13.94
C LYS A 169 3.44 -4.59 13.12
N ASP A 170 3.33 -4.17 11.87
CA ASP A 170 4.47 -4.03 10.96
C ASP A 170 5.23 -2.69 11.12
N GLY A 171 4.91 -1.92 12.15
CA GLY A 171 5.66 -0.71 12.52
C GLY A 171 5.25 0.56 11.77
N TRP A 172 4.10 0.55 11.08
CA TRP A 172 3.53 1.76 10.54
C TRP A 172 2.90 2.63 11.63
N ALA A 173 2.97 3.94 11.46
CA ALA A 173 2.28 4.90 12.30
C ALA A 173 1.07 5.49 11.55
N VAL A 174 -0.05 5.64 12.25
CA VAL A 174 -1.20 6.34 11.70
C VAL A 174 -0.96 7.85 11.79
N VAL A 175 -1.19 8.55 10.68
CA VAL A 175 -1.26 10.02 10.64
C VAL A 175 -2.67 10.45 11.01
N ARG A 176 -3.68 10.11 10.20
CA ARG A 176 -5.09 10.37 10.46
C ARG A 176 -6.01 9.51 9.57
N PRO A 177 -7.28 9.33 9.92
CA PRO A 177 -8.28 8.81 8.99
C PRO A 177 -8.64 9.86 7.94
N ILE A 178 -8.99 9.41 6.74
CA ILE A 178 -9.47 10.23 5.63
C ILE A 178 -10.68 9.57 4.98
N GLN A 179 -11.60 10.38 4.45
CA GLN A 179 -12.78 9.91 3.73
C GLN A 179 -12.56 10.02 2.21
N GLY A 180 -13.16 9.12 1.44
CA GLY A 180 -13.11 9.16 -0.02
C GLY A 180 -11.78 8.68 -0.60
N TYR A 181 -11.01 7.94 0.15
CA TYR A 181 -9.73 7.40 -0.33
C TYR A 181 -9.93 6.41 -1.48
N LEU A 182 -10.88 5.48 -1.36
CA LEU A 182 -11.35 4.60 -2.43
C LEU A 182 -12.83 4.85 -2.68
N GLN A 183 -13.22 4.98 -3.95
CA GLN A 183 -14.60 5.31 -4.32
C GLN A 183 -15.59 4.17 -4.07
N HIS A 184 -15.14 2.91 -4.15
CA HIS A 184 -15.97 1.70 -4.09
C HIS A 184 -15.50 0.73 -3.01
N ASP A 185 -15.41 1.21 -1.76
CA ASP A 185 -15.04 0.39 -0.60
C ASP A 185 -16.12 0.43 0.48
N PRO A 186 -17.23 -0.33 0.30
CA PRO A 186 -18.32 -0.34 1.27
C PRO A 186 -17.92 -0.94 2.62
N ASP A 187 -16.94 -1.85 2.65
CA ASP A 187 -16.45 -2.47 3.88
C ASP A 187 -15.77 -1.46 4.80
N SER A 188 -15.10 -0.47 4.21
CA SER A 188 -14.49 0.66 4.93
C SER A 188 -15.40 1.89 4.99
N ALA A 189 -16.63 1.82 4.46
CA ALA A 189 -17.53 2.96 4.29
C ALA A 189 -16.85 4.17 3.59
N GLY A 190 -15.92 3.91 2.67
CA GLY A 190 -15.13 4.91 1.95
C GLY A 190 -14.02 5.56 2.78
N TRP A 191 -13.67 5.02 3.96
CA TRP A 191 -12.61 5.54 4.81
C TRP A 191 -11.32 4.73 4.72
N ALA A 192 -10.20 5.42 4.88
CA ALA A 192 -8.89 4.81 5.10
C ALA A 192 -8.13 5.55 6.20
N ALA A 193 -7.13 4.92 6.77
CA ALA A 193 -6.15 5.59 7.60
C ALA A 193 -4.90 5.89 6.78
N VAL A 194 -4.50 7.16 6.68
CA VAL A 194 -3.17 7.50 6.18
C VAL A 194 -2.15 6.96 7.17
N ILE A 195 -1.27 6.13 6.68
CA ILE A 195 -0.19 5.54 7.45
C ILE A 195 1.16 5.96 6.89
N GLN A 196 2.16 6.07 7.76
CA GLN A 196 3.53 6.36 7.37
C GLN A 196 4.55 5.49 8.10
N TRP A 197 5.64 5.23 7.44
CA TRP A 197 6.89 4.77 8.02
C TRP A 197 7.99 5.77 7.69
N VAL A 198 8.62 6.33 8.72
CA VAL A 198 9.65 7.37 8.57
C VAL A 198 11.02 6.71 8.45
N ASN A 199 11.82 7.15 7.48
CA ASN A 199 13.19 6.71 7.33
C ASN A 199 14.03 7.19 8.51
N PRO A 200 14.57 6.27 9.36
CA PRO A 200 15.32 6.66 10.54
C PRO A 200 16.66 7.35 10.22
N GLU A 201 17.22 7.11 9.02
CA GLU A 201 18.50 7.70 8.60
C GLU A 201 18.31 9.07 7.94
N CYS A 202 17.11 9.36 7.42
CA CYS A 202 16.83 10.59 6.70
C CYS A 202 15.37 11.05 6.96
N PRO A 203 15.00 11.39 8.21
CA PRO A 203 13.63 11.77 8.53
C PRO A 203 13.24 13.08 7.82
N PRO A 204 11.93 13.30 7.56
CA PRO A 204 11.45 14.55 7.00
C PRO A 204 11.75 15.71 7.96
N PRO A 205 12.19 16.87 7.44
CA PRO A 205 12.27 18.07 8.26
C PRO A 205 10.85 18.57 8.61
N PRO A 206 10.70 19.44 9.63
CA PRO A 206 9.38 19.86 10.14
C PRO A 206 8.42 20.39 9.08
N GLU A 207 8.92 21.10 8.08
CA GLU A 207 8.12 21.62 6.96
C GLU A 207 7.57 20.57 6.01
N LEU A 208 8.03 19.32 6.11
CA LEU A 208 7.57 18.17 5.33
C LEU A 208 6.82 17.14 6.19
N GLU A 209 6.59 17.43 7.48
CA GLU A 209 5.78 16.53 8.32
C GLU A 209 4.33 16.50 7.82
N LEU A 210 3.71 15.33 7.91
CA LEU A 210 2.29 15.14 7.61
C LEU A 210 1.45 15.39 8.88
N HIS A 211 0.42 16.18 8.74
CA HIS A 211 -0.48 16.58 9.85
C HIS A 211 -1.93 16.17 9.60
#